data_111c470facd08aa0b90db0b04527e3f0
#
_entry.id   111c470facd08aa0b90db0b04527e3f0
#
_cell.length_a   1.000
_cell.length_b   1.000
_cell.length_c   1.000
_cell.angle_alpha   90.00
_cell.angle_beta   90.00
_cell.angle_gamma   90.00
#
_symmetry.space_group_name_H-M   'P 1'
#
loop_
_entity.id
_entity.type
_entity.pdbx_description
1 polymer ?
#
loop_
_entity_poly.entity_id
_entity_poly.type
_entity_poly.pdbx_seq_one_letter_code
_entity_poly.pdbx_strand_id
1 'polypeptide(L)'
;MTDPRRHIVVLSAAAKRAIERDLPEPVAVAVVDFLFGPLAADPYRVGKPLRFDLEGYWSARRGQYRVIYSIHDDEVLVRVVRISHRTDVYG
;
A
#
# COMPACT_ATOMS: atom_id res chain seq x y z
N MET A 1 2.36 -18.48 -13.68
CA MET A 1 0.92 -18.76 -13.61
C MET A 1 0.23 -17.67 -12.85
N THR A 2 -0.83 -17.16 -13.38
CA THR A 2 -1.56 -16.03 -12.75
C THR A 2 -2.51 -16.55 -11.69
N ASP A 3 -2.40 -15.99 -10.49
CA ASP A 3 -3.34 -16.27 -9.42
C ASP A 3 -4.62 -15.48 -9.69
N PRO A 4 -5.78 -16.16 -9.87
CA PRO A 4 -7.03 -15.47 -10.17
C PRO A 4 -7.50 -14.57 -9.03
N ARG A 5 -6.92 -14.73 -7.83
CA ARG A 5 -7.27 -13.88 -6.68
C ARG A 5 -6.37 -12.68 -6.52
N ARG A 6 -5.37 -12.56 -7.38
CA ARG A 6 -4.43 -11.46 -7.27
C ARG A 6 -5.13 -10.16 -7.61
N HIS A 7 -5.00 -9.20 -6.72
CA HIS A 7 -5.66 -7.90 -6.87
C HIS A 7 -4.86 -6.99 -7.80
N ILE A 8 -5.60 -6.14 -8.50
CA ILE A 8 -5.00 -5.06 -9.28
C ILE A 8 -4.67 -3.94 -8.30
N VAL A 9 -3.46 -3.38 -8.39
CA VAL A 9 -3.04 -2.31 -7.51
C VAL A 9 -3.12 -0.98 -8.25
N VAL A 10 -3.87 -0.04 -7.68
CA VAL A 10 -4.04 1.30 -8.24
C VAL A 10 -3.48 2.30 -7.23
N LEU A 11 -2.73 3.27 -7.72
CA LEU A 11 -2.06 4.26 -6.87
C LEU A 11 -2.76 5.61 -6.97
N SER A 12 -2.98 6.25 -5.81
CA SER A 12 -3.44 7.62 -5.78
C SER A 12 -2.31 8.55 -6.26
N ALA A 13 -2.65 9.80 -6.55
CA ALA A 13 -1.63 10.78 -6.93
C ALA A 13 -0.58 10.94 -5.82
N ALA A 14 -1.04 10.94 -4.56
CA ALA A 14 -0.13 11.06 -3.43
C ALA A 14 0.82 9.86 -3.33
N ALA A 15 0.29 8.65 -3.57
CA ALA A 15 1.11 7.45 -3.52
C ALA A 15 2.14 7.45 -4.65
N LYS A 16 1.75 7.86 -5.85
CA LYS A 16 2.69 7.97 -6.96
C LYS A 16 3.80 8.96 -6.66
N ARG A 17 3.44 10.11 -6.10
CA ARG A 17 4.41 11.14 -5.77
C ARG A 17 5.41 10.62 -4.74
N ALA A 18 4.93 9.89 -3.75
CA ALA A 18 5.82 9.33 -2.74
C ALA A 18 6.88 8.45 -3.38
N ILE A 19 6.47 7.57 -4.30
CA ILE A 19 7.40 6.65 -4.96
C ILE A 19 8.36 7.40 -5.87
N GLU A 20 7.85 8.38 -6.62
CA GLU A 20 8.64 9.07 -7.63
C GLU A 20 9.56 10.13 -7.07
N ARG A 21 9.19 10.76 -5.94
CA ARG A 21 9.90 11.94 -5.46
C ARG A 21 10.29 11.91 -4.00
N ASP A 22 9.41 11.43 -3.12
CA ASP A 22 9.58 11.65 -1.69
C ASP A 22 10.41 10.60 -1.00
N LEU A 23 10.37 9.36 -1.49
CA LEU A 23 11.07 8.25 -0.85
C LEU A 23 12.49 8.12 -1.38
N PRO A 24 13.45 7.77 -0.51
CA PRO A 24 14.78 7.38 -1.00
C PRO A 24 14.64 6.21 -1.98
N GLU A 25 15.50 6.15 -2.98
CA GLU A 25 15.38 5.15 -4.03
C GLU A 25 15.29 3.71 -3.51
N PRO A 26 16.14 3.27 -2.56
CA PRO A 26 16.01 1.90 -2.06
C PRO A 26 14.67 1.62 -1.39
N VAL A 27 14.11 2.63 -0.72
CA VAL A 27 12.81 2.50 -0.08
C VAL A 27 11.71 2.42 -1.13
N ALA A 28 11.81 3.27 -2.17
CA ALA A 28 10.83 3.26 -3.25
C ALA A 28 10.80 1.90 -3.95
N VAL A 29 11.96 1.30 -4.20
CA VAL A 29 12.04 -0.02 -4.82
C VAL A 29 11.37 -1.07 -3.93
N ALA A 30 11.66 -1.02 -2.62
CA ALA A 30 11.05 -1.97 -1.68
C ALA A 30 9.53 -1.82 -1.63
N VAL A 31 9.05 -0.57 -1.68
CA VAL A 31 7.61 -0.30 -1.69
C VAL A 31 6.97 -0.91 -2.95
N VAL A 32 7.54 -0.66 -4.11
CA VAL A 32 6.99 -1.18 -5.37
C VAL A 32 6.95 -2.70 -5.33
N ASP A 33 8.02 -3.34 -4.86
CA ASP A 33 8.06 -4.80 -4.75
C ASP A 33 6.97 -5.31 -3.82
N PHE A 34 6.71 -4.61 -2.72
CA PHE A 34 5.67 -5.00 -1.78
C PHE A 34 4.28 -4.82 -2.40
N LEU A 35 4.03 -3.68 -3.05
CA LEU A 35 2.72 -3.37 -3.60
C LEU A 35 2.30 -4.38 -4.66
N PHE A 36 3.19 -4.72 -5.56
CA PHE A 36 2.87 -5.60 -6.68
C PHE A 36 3.18 -7.05 -6.42
N GLY A 37 3.68 -7.37 -5.24
CA GLY A 37 3.92 -8.73 -4.79
C GLY A 37 2.97 -9.08 -3.65
N PRO A 38 3.44 -9.02 -2.40
CA PRO A 38 2.64 -9.47 -1.25
C PRO A 38 1.29 -8.77 -1.10
N LEU A 39 1.23 -7.47 -1.32
CA LEU A 39 -0.04 -6.73 -1.18
C LEU A 39 -1.05 -7.20 -2.22
N ALA A 40 -0.63 -7.27 -3.48
CA ALA A 40 -1.51 -7.72 -4.56
C ALA A 40 -1.97 -9.15 -4.34
N ALA A 41 -1.10 -9.99 -3.78
CA ALA A 41 -1.42 -11.40 -3.58
C ALA A 41 -2.44 -11.59 -2.47
N ASP A 42 -2.31 -10.87 -1.36
CA ASP A 42 -3.24 -11.04 -0.24
C ASP A 42 -3.27 -9.78 0.63
N PRO A 43 -4.09 -8.80 0.24
CA PRO A 43 -4.13 -7.52 0.96
C PRO A 43 -4.70 -7.63 2.38
N TYR A 44 -5.47 -8.67 2.65
CA TYR A 44 -6.02 -8.87 3.99
C TYR A 44 -4.97 -9.38 4.97
N ARG A 45 -4.01 -10.14 4.47
CA ARG A 45 -3.01 -10.79 5.31
C ARG A 45 -1.88 -9.86 5.70
N VAL A 46 -1.48 -8.97 4.79
CA VAL A 46 -0.26 -8.19 4.97
C VAL A 46 -0.46 -6.92 5.78
N GLY A 47 -1.70 -6.58 6.11
CA GLY A 47 -1.98 -5.36 6.86
C GLY A 47 -3.05 -5.57 7.90
N LYS A 48 -3.46 -4.47 8.52
CA LYS A 48 -4.50 -4.47 9.55
C LYS A 48 -5.53 -3.40 9.24
N PRO A 49 -6.81 -3.66 9.53
CA PRO A 49 -7.84 -2.64 9.32
C PRO A 49 -7.66 -1.49 10.31
N LEU A 50 -7.93 -0.29 9.85
CA LEU A 50 -7.92 0.90 10.68
C LEU A 50 -9.32 1.12 11.24
N ARG A 51 -9.42 1.97 12.27
CA ARG A 51 -10.66 2.20 12.98
C ARG A 51 -11.02 3.68 13.00
N PHE A 52 -12.20 3.95 13.48
CA PHE A 52 -12.73 5.31 13.68
C PHE A 52 -12.82 6.04 12.36
N ASP A 53 -12.19 7.20 12.25
CA ASP A 53 -12.25 8.03 11.05
C ASP A 53 -11.66 7.36 9.82
N LEU A 54 -10.83 6.35 10.04
CA LEU A 54 -10.16 5.63 8.94
C LEU A 54 -10.76 4.26 8.69
N GLU A 55 -11.97 4.05 9.18
CA GLU A 55 -12.65 2.79 8.93
C GLU A 55 -12.82 2.57 7.44
N GLY A 56 -12.57 1.34 6.99
CA GLY A 56 -12.58 1.01 5.56
C GLY A 56 -11.22 1.02 4.94
N TYR A 57 -10.23 1.54 5.67
CA TYR A 57 -8.83 1.54 5.21
C TYR A 57 -8.02 0.53 5.99
N TRP A 58 -6.90 0.17 5.40
CA TRP A 58 -5.96 -0.80 5.98
C TRP A 58 -4.58 -0.18 5.99
N SER A 59 -3.75 -0.65 6.91
CA SER A 59 -2.37 -0.18 7.04
C SER A 59 -1.43 -1.38 7.04
N ALA A 60 -0.43 -1.34 6.17
CA ALA A 60 0.64 -2.32 6.16
C ALA A 60 1.95 -1.60 6.48
N ARG A 61 2.64 -2.09 7.51
CA ARG A 61 3.90 -1.51 7.95
C ARG A 61 5.04 -2.46 7.61
N ARG A 62 6.04 -1.94 6.92
CA ARG A 62 7.19 -2.74 6.51
C ARG A 62 8.47 -1.93 6.73
N GLY A 63 9.23 -2.31 7.75
CA GLY A 63 10.52 -1.65 7.98
C GLY A 63 10.41 -0.14 8.04
N GLN A 64 10.84 0.51 7.00
CA GLN A 64 10.96 1.97 6.96
C GLN A 64 9.76 2.70 6.42
N TYR A 65 8.70 1.97 6.01
CA TYR A 65 7.57 2.65 5.39
C TYR A 65 6.24 2.03 5.83
N ARG A 66 5.18 2.80 5.60
CA ARG A 66 3.80 2.37 5.85
C ARG A 66 2.95 2.68 4.63
N VAL A 67 2.07 1.74 4.29
CA VAL A 67 1.16 1.87 3.15
C VAL A 67 -0.26 1.86 3.69
N ILE A 68 -1.05 2.87 3.30
CA ILE A 68 -2.47 2.94 3.62
C ILE A 68 -3.24 2.61 2.34
N TYR A 69 -4.18 1.69 2.43
CA TYR A 69 -4.89 1.22 1.25
C TYR A 69 -6.32 0.80 1.60
N SER A 70 -7.15 0.67 0.57
CA SER A 70 -8.49 0.11 0.69
C SER A 70 -8.62 -1.08 -0.25
N ILE A 71 -9.51 -1.99 0.10
CA ILE A 71 -9.68 -3.24 -0.65
C ILE A 71 -11.08 -3.23 -1.26
N HIS A 72 -11.17 -3.49 -2.55
CA HIS A 72 -12.42 -3.50 -3.30
C HIS A 72 -12.57 -4.86 -3.98
N ASP A 73 -13.18 -5.80 -3.25
CA ASP A 73 -13.25 -7.19 -3.71
C ASP A 73 -14.11 -7.37 -4.94
N ASP A 74 -15.15 -6.57 -5.09
CA ASP A 74 -16.01 -6.65 -6.26
C ASP A 74 -15.25 -6.34 -7.56
N GLU A 75 -14.17 -5.59 -7.46
CA GLU A 75 -13.33 -5.25 -8.60
C GLU A 75 -11.98 -5.97 -8.56
N VAL A 76 -11.72 -6.77 -7.54
CA VAL A 76 -10.44 -7.43 -7.27
C VAL A 76 -9.31 -6.40 -7.33
N LEU A 77 -9.49 -5.31 -6.57
CA LEU A 77 -8.63 -4.14 -6.67
C LEU A 77 -8.22 -3.65 -5.29
N VAL A 78 -6.98 -3.21 -5.18
CA VAL A 78 -6.46 -2.52 -4.00
C VAL A 78 -6.08 -1.11 -4.42
N ARG A 79 -6.64 -0.13 -3.73
CA ARG A 79 -6.30 1.28 -3.98
C ARG A 79 -5.34 1.74 -2.89
N VAL A 80 -4.12 2.06 -3.28
CA VAL A 80 -3.12 2.59 -2.35
C VAL A 80 -3.31 4.10 -2.31
N VAL A 81 -3.69 4.61 -1.14
CA VAL A 81 -4.02 6.03 -1.01
C VAL A 81 -2.86 6.84 -0.43
N ARG A 82 -1.98 6.21 0.34
CA ARG A 82 -0.87 6.96 0.94
C ARG A 82 0.29 6.02 1.24
N ILE A 83 1.50 6.53 1.04
CA ILE A 83 2.73 5.85 1.41
C ILE A 83 3.56 6.83 2.22
N SER A 84 3.95 6.43 3.44
CA SER A 84 4.73 7.27 4.34
C SER A 84 6.06 6.62 4.64
N HIS A 85 7.11 7.43 4.70
CA HIS A 85 8.41 6.98 5.17
C HIS A 85 8.44 7.11 6.70
N ARG A 86 9.23 6.29 7.36
CA ARG A 86 9.26 6.32 8.83
C ARG A 86 9.63 7.70 9.38
N THR A 87 10.40 8.46 8.63
CA THR A 87 10.80 9.80 9.06
C THR A 87 9.67 10.82 8.93
N ASP A 88 8.56 10.45 8.26
CA ASP A 88 7.42 11.34 8.05
C ASP A 88 6.33 11.11 9.09
N VAL A 89 6.55 10.22 10.04
CA VAL A 89 5.49 9.70 10.90
C VAL A 89 4.84 10.78 11.74
N TYR A 90 5.60 11.77 12.13
CA TYR A 90 5.10 12.82 13.01
C TYR A 90 4.95 14.15 12.33
N GLY A 91 4.79 14.07 11.05
CA GLY A 91 4.45 15.28 10.34
C GLY A 91 3.16 15.89 10.87
#